data_1ff7b890d9cc626b401529c87dc24d38
#
_entry.id   1ff7b890d9cc626b401529c87dc24d38
#
_cell.length_a   1.000
_cell.length_b   1.000
_cell.length_c   1.000
_cell.angle_alpha   90.00
_cell.angle_beta   90.00
_cell.angle_gamma   90.00
#
_symmetry.space_group_name_H-M   'P 1'
#
loop_
_entity.id
_entity.type
_entity.pdbx_description
1 polymer ?
#
loop_
_entity_poly.entity_id
_entity_poly.type
_entity_poly.pdbx_seq_one_letter_code
_entity_poly.pdbx_strand_id
1 'polypeptide(L)'
;IRDSDYIMALVTTTEMFKKAYEGGYAIGAFNVNNMEIVQGITEACAENKAPVILQVSAGARKYANHTYLVKLVEAAMIEHPEIPMALHLDHGDTFELCKDCVDGGFSSVMIDGSHHDYEDNVALTKKVVEYAHAHGAVVEGELGRLAGIEDDVNVSAEDASYTNPAQVQDFVERTAVDSLAIAIG
;
A
#
# COMPACT_ATOMS: atom_id res chain seq x y z
N ILE A 1 -20.71 25.91 -14.34
CA ILE A 1 -19.47 26.18 -13.56
C ILE A 1 -19.63 25.37 -12.29
N ARG A 2 -19.03 24.18 -12.21
CA ARG A 2 -18.95 23.42 -10.96
C ARG A 2 -17.79 24.04 -10.17
N ASP A 3 -18.03 24.36 -8.90
CA ASP A 3 -17.00 24.85 -7.99
C ASP A 3 -15.83 23.86 -7.99
N SER A 4 -14.70 24.29 -8.55
CA SER A 4 -13.50 23.46 -8.82
C SER A 4 -12.55 23.34 -7.64
N ASP A 5 -13.00 23.54 -6.40
CA ASP A 5 -12.11 23.69 -5.24
C ASP A 5 -12.13 22.52 -4.24
N TYR A 6 -12.71 21.36 -4.61
CA TYR A 6 -12.60 20.15 -3.80
C TYR A 6 -12.14 18.95 -4.64
N ILE A 7 -10.91 19.00 -5.16
CA ILE A 7 -10.23 17.74 -5.48
C ILE A 7 -9.77 17.22 -4.13
N MET A 8 -10.48 16.21 -3.59
CA MET A 8 -9.99 15.50 -2.42
C MET A 8 -8.65 14.86 -2.80
N ALA A 9 -7.58 15.25 -2.12
CA ALA A 9 -6.29 14.60 -2.29
C ALA A 9 -6.39 13.14 -1.82
N LEU A 10 -5.56 12.26 -2.37
CA LEU A 10 -5.35 10.94 -1.82
C LEU A 10 -5.08 11.05 -0.31
N VAL A 11 -5.71 10.17 0.46
CA VAL A 11 -5.45 10.09 1.90
C VAL A 11 -4.35 9.05 2.19
N THR A 12 -3.64 9.23 3.30
CA THR A 12 -2.78 8.17 3.83
C THR A 12 -3.62 7.12 4.56
N THR A 13 -3.05 5.94 4.78
CA THR A 13 -3.75 4.86 5.48
C THR A 13 -3.88 5.07 6.98
N THR A 14 -3.14 6.02 7.59
CA THR A 14 -3.08 6.24 9.04
C THR A 14 -4.47 6.45 9.66
N GLU A 15 -5.22 7.45 9.20
CA GLU A 15 -6.56 7.74 9.75
C GLU A 15 -7.59 6.68 9.35
N MET A 16 -7.41 6.03 8.18
CA MET A 16 -8.25 4.92 7.75
C MET A 16 -8.11 3.74 8.71
N PHE A 17 -6.88 3.32 9.01
CA PHE A 17 -6.60 2.20 9.91
C PHE A 17 -7.03 2.50 11.35
N LYS A 18 -6.81 3.72 11.84
CA LYS A 18 -7.27 4.12 13.16
C LYS A 18 -8.79 3.98 13.30
N LYS A 19 -9.55 4.51 12.34
CA LYS A 19 -11.02 4.41 12.34
C LYS A 19 -11.49 2.96 12.20
N ALA A 20 -10.81 2.16 11.39
CA ALA A 20 -11.12 0.73 11.22
C ALA A 20 -10.91 -0.04 12.52
N TYR A 21 -9.79 0.18 13.19
CA TYR A 21 -9.47 -0.43 14.48
C TYR A 21 -10.49 -0.05 15.57
N GLU A 22 -10.76 1.25 15.72
CA GLU A 22 -11.74 1.74 16.70
C GLU A 22 -13.17 1.28 16.39
N GLY A 23 -13.51 1.17 15.10
CA GLY A 23 -14.82 0.75 14.62
C GLY A 23 -15.02 -0.77 14.50
N GLY A 24 -13.95 -1.56 14.67
CA GLY A 24 -14.01 -3.03 14.59
C GLY A 24 -14.32 -3.54 13.18
N TYR A 25 -13.81 -2.88 12.13
CA TYR A 25 -13.95 -3.30 10.73
C TYR A 25 -12.61 -3.36 10.00
N ALA A 26 -12.58 -4.06 8.87
CA ALA A 26 -11.43 -4.12 7.98
C ALA A 26 -11.59 -3.17 6.78
N ILE A 27 -10.48 -2.74 6.21
CA ILE A 27 -10.44 -1.97 4.97
C ILE A 27 -9.95 -2.88 3.85
N GLY A 28 -10.67 -2.90 2.72
CA GLY A 28 -10.25 -3.65 1.55
C GLY A 28 -9.09 -2.96 0.84
N ALA A 29 -8.08 -3.76 0.49
CA ALA A 29 -6.98 -3.35 -0.37
C ALA A 29 -7.06 -4.20 -1.65
N PHE A 30 -7.22 -3.56 -2.80
CA PHE A 30 -7.52 -4.24 -4.06
C PHE A 30 -6.54 -3.86 -5.15
N ASN A 31 -5.96 -4.88 -5.80
CA ASN A 31 -5.04 -4.70 -6.90
C ASN A 31 -5.76 -4.18 -8.14
N VAL A 32 -5.21 -3.12 -8.73
CA VAL A 32 -5.76 -2.47 -9.92
C VAL A 32 -4.70 -2.36 -11.01
N ASN A 33 -5.12 -2.61 -12.25
CA ASN A 33 -4.23 -2.53 -13.42
C ASN A 33 -4.92 -2.00 -14.70
N ASN A 34 -6.23 -1.75 -14.65
CA ASN A 34 -6.99 -1.20 -15.78
C ASN A 34 -8.20 -0.40 -15.31
N MET A 35 -8.86 0.26 -16.23
CA MET A 35 -10.01 1.14 -15.97
C MET A 35 -11.20 0.38 -15.39
N GLU A 36 -11.53 -0.77 -15.95
CA GLU A 36 -12.72 -1.56 -15.59
C GLU A 36 -12.64 -2.06 -14.14
N ILE A 37 -11.45 -2.47 -13.70
CA ILE A 37 -11.20 -2.89 -12.32
C ILE A 37 -11.31 -1.70 -11.37
N VAL A 38 -10.70 -0.55 -11.71
CA VAL A 38 -10.80 0.67 -10.89
C VAL A 38 -12.27 1.09 -10.74
N GLN A 39 -13.04 1.14 -11.83
CA GLN A 39 -14.45 1.49 -11.80
C GLN A 39 -15.26 0.53 -10.93
N GLY A 40 -15.17 -0.78 -11.17
CA GLY A 40 -15.95 -1.75 -10.42
C GLY A 40 -15.67 -1.73 -8.91
N ILE A 41 -14.39 -1.55 -8.51
CA ILE A 41 -14.01 -1.45 -7.09
C ILE A 41 -14.55 -0.15 -6.49
N THR A 42 -14.35 0.99 -7.13
CA THR A 42 -14.72 2.29 -6.56
C THR A 42 -16.23 2.51 -6.55
N GLU A 43 -16.97 2.03 -7.54
CA GLU A 43 -18.44 1.99 -7.52
C GLU A 43 -18.97 1.16 -6.34
N ALA A 44 -18.44 -0.05 -6.15
CA ALA A 44 -18.84 -0.89 -5.01
C ALA A 44 -18.50 -0.24 -3.66
N CYS A 45 -17.35 0.43 -3.55
CA CYS A 45 -16.98 1.16 -2.33
C CYS A 45 -17.88 2.37 -2.09
N ALA A 46 -18.28 3.11 -3.13
CA ALA A 46 -19.22 4.23 -3.03
C ALA A 46 -20.61 3.77 -2.57
N GLU A 47 -21.15 2.70 -3.15
CA GLU A 47 -22.43 2.09 -2.74
C GLU A 47 -22.43 1.69 -1.26
N ASN A 48 -21.32 1.17 -0.77
CA ASN A 48 -21.16 0.72 0.62
C ASN A 48 -20.61 1.81 1.58
N LYS A 49 -20.30 3.01 1.07
CA LYS A 49 -19.65 4.10 1.83
C LYS A 49 -18.36 3.63 2.52
N ALA A 50 -17.62 2.78 1.85
CA ALA A 50 -16.41 2.14 2.37
C ALA A 50 -15.14 2.87 1.90
N PRO A 51 -14.18 3.15 2.79
CA PRO A 51 -12.85 3.57 2.38
C PRO A 51 -12.16 2.44 1.62
N VAL A 52 -11.20 2.78 0.76
CA VAL A 52 -10.52 1.80 -0.08
C VAL A 52 -9.03 2.10 -0.24
N ILE A 53 -8.23 1.04 -0.30
CA ILE A 53 -6.84 1.07 -0.72
C ILE A 53 -6.77 0.47 -2.13
N LEU A 54 -6.39 1.28 -3.11
CA LEU A 54 -6.13 0.84 -4.48
C LEU A 54 -4.64 0.47 -4.58
N GLN A 55 -4.36 -0.82 -4.73
CA GLN A 55 -3.00 -1.36 -4.76
C GLN A 55 -2.48 -1.48 -6.18
N VAL A 56 -1.21 -1.18 -6.37
CA VAL A 56 -0.52 -1.27 -7.64
C VAL A 56 0.81 -1.99 -7.44
N SER A 57 0.96 -3.18 -8.00
CA SER A 57 2.22 -3.92 -8.00
C SER A 57 3.21 -3.39 -9.04
N ALA A 58 4.47 -3.81 -8.96
CA ALA A 58 5.47 -3.54 -9.99
C ALA A 58 5.02 -4.08 -11.36
N GLY A 59 4.38 -5.25 -11.39
CA GLY A 59 3.80 -5.86 -12.59
C GLY A 59 2.68 -5.00 -13.19
N ALA A 60 1.76 -4.50 -12.37
CA ALA A 60 0.70 -3.60 -12.82
C ALA A 60 1.26 -2.29 -13.40
N ARG A 61 2.30 -1.72 -12.77
CA ARG A 61 2.99 -0.53 -13.29
C ARG A 61 3.66 -0.79 -14.64
N LYS A 62 4.25 -1.95 -14.82
CA LYS A 62 4.85 -2.36 -16.11
C LYS A 62 3.79 -2.57 -17.19
N TYR A 63 2.64 -3.14 -16.84
CA TYR A 63 1.53 -3.40 -17.75
C TYR A 63 0.85 -2.12 -18.23
N ALA A 64 0.38 -1.29 -17.29
CA ALA A 64 -0.49 -0.14 -17.59
C ALA A 64 0.24 1.20 -17.60
N ASN A 65 1.51 1.25 -17.19
CA ASN A 65 2.31 2.46 -16.97
C ASN A 65 1.84 3.30 -15.75
N HIS A 66 2.80 3.82 -15.01
CA HIS A 66 2.59 4.63 -13.81
C HIS A 66 1.60 5.79 -14.02
N THR A 67 1.81 6.58 -15.08
CA THR A 67 1.00 7.77 -15.37
C THR A 67 -0.47 7.42 -15.59
N TYR A 68 -0.76 6.36 -16.35
CA TYR A 68 -2.14 5.93 -16.59
C TYR A 68 -2.82 5.48 -15.31
N LEU A 69 -2.14 4.72 -14.47
CA LEU A 69 -2.69 4.25 -13.19
C LEU A 69 -3.02 5.41 -12.25
N VAL A 70 -2.10 6.36 -12.09
CA VAL A 70 -2.34 7.57 -11.27
C VAL A 70 -3.55 8.35 -11.82
N LYS A 71 -3.66 8.52 -13.13
CA LYS A 71 -4.79 9.26 -13.74
C LYS A 71 -6.11 8.51 -13.65
N LEU A 72 -6.13 7.19 -13.68
CA LEU A 72 -7.32 6.39 -13.42
C LEU A 72 -7.80 6.55 -11.97
N VAL A 73 -6.88 6.55 -11.01
CA VAL A 73 -7.21 6.80 -9.60
C VAL A 73 -7.68 8.23 -9.36
N GLU A 74 -7.04 9.23 -9.99
CA GLU A 74 -7.52 10.62 -9.94
C GLU A 74 -8.94 10.75 -10.51
N ALA A 75 -9.23 10.07 -11.63
CA ALA A 75 -10.59 10.05 -12.20
C ALA A 75 -11.60 9.44 -11.20
N ALA A 76 -11.27 8.32 -10.57
CA ALA A 76 -12.12 7.69 -9.56
C ALA A 76 -12.39 8.62 -8.37
N MET A 77 -11.39 9.38 -7.90
CA MET A 77 -11.56 10.38 -6.84
C MET A 77 -12.49 11.53 -7.22
N ILE A 78 -12.49 11.92 -8.49
CA ILE A 78 -13.41 12.95 -9.01
C ILE A 78 -14.85 12.42 -9.06
N GLU A 79 -15.03 11.17 -9.48
CA GLU A 79 -16.36 10.54 -9.58
C GLU A 79 -16.94 10.19 -8.21
N HIS A 80 -16.09 9.82 -7.24
CA HIS A 80 -16.49 9.37 -5.90
C HIS A 80 -15.79 10.16 -4.79
N PRO A 81 -15.98 11.48 -4.69
CA PRO A 81 -15.29 12.33 -3.73
C PRO A 81 -15.67 12.05 -2.26
N GLU A 82 -16.76 11.30 -2.05
CA GLU A 82 -17.28 10.95 -0.72
C GLU A 82 -16.53 9.81 -0.04
N ILE A 83 -15.74 9.00 -0.77
CA ILE A 83 -15.00 7.88 -0.19
C ILE A 83 -13.49 8.19 -0.07
N PRO A 84 -12.88 7.94 1.10
CA PRO A 84 -11.44 8.03 1.26
C PRO A 84 -10.73 6.98 0.41
N MET A 85 -9.78 7.41 -0.44
CA MET A 85 -8.96 6.52 -1.27
C MET A 85 -7.49 6.70 -0.96
N ALA A 86 -6.76 5.62 -0.78
CA ALA A 86 -5.30 5.59 -0.75
C ALA A 86 -4.78 4.87 -2.00
N LEU A 87 -3.74 5.42 -2.62
CA LEU A 87 -3.00 4.75 -3.69
C LEU A 87 -1.72 4.16 -3.09
N HIS A 88 -1.56 2.86 -3.20
CA HIS A 88 -0.56 2.07 -2.50
C HIS A 88 0.30 1.26 -3.46
N LEU A 89 1.63 1.30 -3.27
CA LEU A 89 2.54 0.35 -3.91
C LEU A 89 2.48 -0.97 -3.16
N ASP A 90 2.16 -2.04 -3.86
CA ASP A 90 2.09 -3.41 -3.36
C ASP A 90 3.42 -4.15 -3.63
N HIS A 91 4.03 -4.73 -2.59
CA HIS A 91 5.31 -5.45 -2.65
C HIS A 91 6.44 -4.73 -3.40
N GLY A 92 6.81 -3.53 -2.94
CA GLY A 92 8.02 -2.87 -3.43
C GLY A 92 9.29 -3.61 -2.99
N ASP A 93 10.15 -3.98 -3.93
CA ASP A 93 11.37 -4.77 -3.69
C ASP A 93 12.62 -3.92 -3.44
N THR A 94 12.56 -2.62 -3.76
CA THR A 94 13.71 -1.72 -3.67
C THR A 94 13.31 -0.34 -3.16
N PHE A 95 14.28 0.34 -2.55
CA PHE A 95 14.11 1.75 -2.17
C PHE A 95 13.78 2.63 -3.38
N GLU A 96 14.41 2.40 -4.51
CA GLU A 96 14.24 3.17 -5.74
C GLU A 96 12.82 3.07 -6.28
N LEU A 97 12.19 1.88 -6.21
CA LEU A 97 10.81 1.68 -6.61
C LEU A 97 9.83 2.41 -5.68
N CYS A 98 10.02 2.28 -4.36
CA CYS A 98 9.22 2.99 -3.37
C CYS A 98 9.34 4.51 -3.55
N LYS A 99 10.57 5.01 -3.73
CA LYS A 99 10.84 6.42 -3.99
C LYS A 99 10.13 6.91 -5.24
N ASP A 100 10.21 6.18 -6.36
CA ASP A 100 9.56 6.54 -7.62
C ASP A 100 8.02 6.60 -7.48
N CYS A 101 7.43 5.71 -6.69
CA CYS A 101 6.01 5.73 -6.39
C CYS A 101 5.63 6.95 -5.55
N VAL A 102 6.37 7.27 -4.50
CA VAL A 102 6.15 8.47 -3.66
C VAL A 102 6.26 9.74 -4.48
N ASP A 103 7.34 9.87 -5.28
CA ASP A 103 7.53 11.02 -6.18
C ASP A 103 6.43 11.11 -7.23
N GLY A 104 5.87 9.98 -7.62
CA GLY A 104 4.76 9.88 -8.57
C GLY A 104 3.37 10.11 -7.99
N GLY A 105 3.26 10.44 -6.70
CA GLY A 105 2.00 10.82 -6.05
C GLY A 105 1.27 9.71 -5.30
N PHE A 106 1.92 8.58 -5.02
CA PHE A 106 1.37 7.55 -4.16
C PHE A 106 1.33 8.06 -2.71
N SER A 107 0.21 7.83 -2.02
CA SER A 107 0.04 8.20 -0.61
C SER A 107 0.53 7.14 0.37
N SER A 108 0.83 5.94 -0.14
CA SER A 108 1.28 4.79 0.65
C SER A 108 2.18 3.89 -0.19
N VAL A 109 3.19 3.30 0.41
CA VAL A 109 4.07 2.32 -0.25
C VAL A 109 4.38 1.17 0.71
N MET A 110 4.40 -0.05 0.20
CA MET A 110 4.94 -1.21 0.92
C MET A 110 6.36 -1.48 0.45
N ILE A 111 7.27 -1.63 1.41
CA ILE A 111 8.61 -2.18 1.19
C ILE A 111 8.66 -3.60 1.73
N ASP A 112 8.83 -4.55 0.84
CA ASP A 112 8.96 -5.96 1.18
C ASP A 112 10.44 -6.36 1.28
N GLY A 113 10.98 -6.24 2.48
CA GLY A 113 12.32 -6.71 2.82
C GLY A 113 12.34 -8.11 3.45
N SER A 114 11.23 -8.85 3.43
CA SER A 114 11.08 -10.14 4.13
C SER A 114 12.02 -11.23 3.61
N HIS A 115 12.50 -11.09 2.38
CA HIS A 115 13.46 -12.01 1.76
C HIS A 115 14.93 -11.75 2.15
N HIS A 116 15.22 -10.64 2.83
CA HIS A 116 16.52 -10.32 3.41
C HIS A 116 16.66 -10.85 4.84
N ASP A 117 17.87 -10.83 5.36
CA ASP A 117 18.09 -11.02 6.79
C ASP A 117 17.42 -9.90 7.60
N TYR A 118 17.04 -10.20 8.84
CA TYR A 118 16.26 -9.26 9.68
C TYR A 118 16.87 -7.86 9.77
N GLU A 119 18.18 -7.76 9.97
CA GLU A 119 18.87 -6.47 10.09
C GLU A 119 18.86 -5.68 8.77
N ASP A 120 18.96 -6.36 7.65
CA ASP A 120 18.90 -5.75 6.31
C ASP A 120 17.47 -5.28 6.00
N ASN A 121 16.45 -6.07 6.39
CA ASN A 121 15.04 -5.67 6.29
C ASN A 121 14.79 -4.39 7.13
N VAL A 122 15.25 -4.36 8.39
CA VAL A 122 15.15 -3.15 9.24
C VAL A 122 15.81 -1.95 8.58
N ALA A 123 17.03 -2.10 8.07
CA ALA A 123 17.78 -1.01 7.45
C ALA A 123 17.09 -0.48 6.18
N LEU A 124 16.62 -1.39 5.31
CA LEU A 124 15.92 -1.05 4.07
C LEU A 124 14.59 -0.36 4.38
N THR A 125 13.78 -0.94 5.25
CA THR A 125 12.47 -0.39 5.63
C THR A 125 12.62 0.99 6.24
N LYS A 126 13.57 1.18 7.17
CA LYS A 126 13.84 2.49 7.78
C LYS A 126 14.20 3.54 6.73
N LYS A 127 15.05 3.20 5.76
CA LYS A 127 15.44 4.11 4.67
C LYS A 127 14.22 4.57 3.85
N VAL A 128 13.29 3.65 3.57
CA VAL A 128 12.05 3.98 2.85
C VAL A 128 11.15 4.86 3.70
N VAL A 129 10.99 4.56 5.00
CA VAL A 129 10.18 5.35 5.94
C VAL A 129 10.70 6.78 6.02
N GLU A 130 11.99 6.99 6.21
CA GLU A 130 12.60 8.32 6.28
C GLU A 130 12.30 9.15 5.02
N TYR A 131 12.37 8.52 3.84
CA TYR A 131 12.05 9.18 2.59
C TYR A 131 10.56 9.48 2.46
N ALA A 132 9.71 8.49 2.63
CA ALA A 132 8.26 8.61 2.44
C ALA A 132 7.64 9.64 3.41
N HIS A 133 8.01 9.59 4.69
CA HIS A 133 7.52 10.54 5.69
C HIS A 133 7.92 11.99 5.36
N ALA A 134 9.13 12.22 4.83
CA ALA A 134 9.54 13.54 4.38
C ALA A 134 8.72 14.09 3.21
N HIS A 135 7.99 13.21 2.49
CA HIS A 135 7.15 13.55 1.34
C HIS A 135 5.65 13.36 1.61
N GLY A 136 5.25 13.11 2.86
CA GLY A 136 3.85 13.01 3.26
C GLY A 136 3.16 11.68 2.90
N ALA A 137 3.92 10.65 2.54
CA ALA A 137 3.43 9.29 2.31
C ALA A 137 3.73 8.41 3.53
N VAL A 138 2.95 7.32 3.67
CA VAL A 138 3.11 6.31 4.74
C VAL A 138 3.70 5.02 4.19
N VAL A 139 4.26 4.20 5.09
CA VAL A 139 4.98 2.97 4.72
C VAL A 139 4.42 1.76 5.45
N GLU A 140 4.22 0.69 4.68
CA GLU A 140 4.02 -0.65 5.17
C GLU A 140 5.33 -1.43 5.07
N GLY A 141 5.69 -2.17 6.13
CA GLY A 141 6.79 -3.13 6.12
C GLY A 141 6.27 -4.56 6.14
N GLU A 142 7.13 -5.54 5.98
CA GLU A 142 6.76 -6.96 6.05
C GLU A 142 7.69 -7.76 6.94
N LEU A 143 7.11 -8.64 7.76
CA LEU A 143 7.80 -9.66 8.55
C LEU A 143 7.18 -11.04 8.33
N GLY A 144 8.05 -12.01 8.04
CA GLY A 144 7.65 -13.36 7.68
C GLY A 144 7.38 -13.48 6.17
N ARG A 145 7.14 -14.72 5.72
CA ARG A 145 6.87 -15.05 4.31
C ARG A 145 5.83 -16.15 4.24
N LEU A 146 4.76 -15.95 3.48
CA LEU A 146 3.80 -17.00 3.15
C LEU A 146 4.27 -17.79 1.92
N ALA A 147 4.05 -19.10 1.93
CA ALA A 147 4.24 -19.91 0.72
C ALA A 147 3.17 -19.60 -0.30
N GLY A 148 3.54 -19.51 -1.57
CA GLY A 148 2.62 -19.29 -2.67
C GLY A 148 3.18 -18.41 -3.77
N ILE A 149 2.32 -18.08 -4.70
CA ILE A 149 2.60 -17.13 -5.78
C ILE A 149 1.61 -15.99 -5.62
N GLU A 150 2.14 -14.78 -5.44
CA GLU A 150 1.37 -13.56 -5.31
C GLU A 150 1.99 -12.50 -6.22
N ASP A 151 1.32 -12.18 -7.31
CA ASP A 151 1.84 -11.35 -8.41
C ASP A 151 3.26 -11.79 -8.86
N ASP A 152 4.26 -10.93 -8.61
CA ASP A 152 5.66 -11.17 -8.96
C ASP A 152 6.45 -11.89 -7.84
N VAL A 153 5.82 -12.16 -6.68
CA VAL A 153 6.44 -12.83 -5.52
C VAL A 153 6.13 -14.33 -5.56
N ASN A 154 7.16 -15.16 -5.47
CA ASN A 154 7.04 -16.62 -5.44
C ASN A 154 7.87 -17.19 -4.29
N VAL A 155 7.21 -17.73 -3.27
CA VAL A 155 7.84 -18.31 -2.08
C VAL A 155 7.54 -19.81 -2.04
N SER A 156 8.59 -20.64 -1.99
CA SER A 156 8.43 -22.09 -1.83
C SER A 156 7.93 -22.43 -0.42
N ALA A 157 7.32 -23.61 -0.25
CA ALA A 157 6.90 -24.07 1.06
C ALA A 157 8.08 -24.26 2.04
N GLU A 158 9.30 -24.47 1.53
CA GLU A 158 10.51 -24.62 2.32
C GLU A 158 11.04 -23.27 2.82
N ASP A 159 10.80 -22.19 2.06
CA ASP A 159 11.24 -20.83 2.37
C ASP A 159 10.19 -20.02 3.15
N ALA A 160 8.99 -20.56 3.34
CA ALA A 160 7.94 -19.93 4.11
C ALA A 160 8.30 -19.86 5.60
N SER A 161 8.02 -18.72 6.21
CA SER A 161 8.21 -18.51 7.64
C SER A 161 7.17 -17.56 8.19
N TYR A 162 6.42 -18.00 9.21
CA TYR A 162 5.48 -17.12 9.88
C TYR A 162 6.19 -15.99 10.64
N THR A 163 5.50 -14.87 10.75
CA THR A 163 6.00 -13.72 11.51
C THR A 163 6.30 -14.14 12.95
N ASN A 164 7.52 -13.84 13.42
CA ASN A 164 7.89 -14.03 14.81
C ASN A 164 7.37 -12.86 15.66
N PRO A 165 6.40 -13.09 16.57
CA PRO A 165 5.82 -12.01 17.38
C PRO A 165 6.85 -11.26 18.23
N ALA A 166 7.95 -11.91 18.62
CA ALA A 166 8.99 -11.28 19.41
C ALA A 166 9.80 -10.21 18.64
N GLN A 167 9.78 -10.27 17.30
CA GLN A 167 10.45 -9.31 16.43
C GLN A 167 9.58 -8.09 16.09
N VAL A 168 8.25 -8.20 16.20
CA VAL A 168 7.32 -7.17 15.74
C VAL A 168 7.57 -5.82 16.43
N GLN A 169 7.68 -5.82 17.76
CA GLN A 169 7.87 -4.58 18.50
C GLN A 169 9.22 -3.93 18.13
N ASP A 170 10.31 -4.68 18.13
CA ASP A 170 11.65 -4.19 17.78
C ASP A 170 11.67 -3.62 16.35
N PHE A 171 11.04 -4.33 15.40
CA PHE A 171 10.95 -3.89 14.01
C PHE A 171 10.23 -2.54 13.89
N VAL A 172 9.04 -2.43 14.47
CA VAL A 172 8.24 -1.19 14.42
C VAL A 172 8.97 -0.03 15.09
N GLU A 173 9.57 -0.25 16.27
CA GLU A 173 10.30 0.80 16.99
C GLU A 173 11.53 1.29 16.22
N ARG A 174 12.24 0.38 15.54
CA ARG A 174 13.48 0.71 14.81
C ARG A 174 13.24 1.32 13.44
N THR A 175 12.17 0.92 12.77
CA THR A 175 11.85 1.36 11.40
C THR A 175 10.88 2.54 11.38
N ALA A 176 10.02 2.66 12.40
CA ALA A 176 8.91 3.61 12.46
C ALA A 176 7.89 3.43 11.29
N VAL A 177 7.67 2.19 10.83
CA VAL A 177 6.62 1.88 9.85
C VAL A 177 5.23 2.25 10.38
N ASP A 178 4.33 2.61 9.48
CA ASP A 178 2.96 2.99 9.79
C ASP A 178 2.02 1.78 9.87
N SER A 179 2.34 0.71 9.14
CA SER A 179 1.65 -0.58 9.15
C SER A 179 2.61 -1.73 8.88
N LEU A 180 2.19 -2.94 9.21
CA LEU A 180 3.00 -4.14 9.08
C LEU A 180 2.17 -5.29 8.50
N ALA A 181 2.64 -5.82 7.38
CA ALA A 181 2.17 -7.08 6.83
C ALA A 181 2.77 -8.24 7.64
N ILE A 182 1.91 -9.13 8.10
CA ILE A 182 2.29 -10.29 8.92
C ILE A 182 1.90 -11.59 8.23
N ALA A 183 2.82 -12.54 8.21
CA ALA A 183 2.60 -13.89 7.68
C ALA A 183 1.99 -14.78 8.77
N ILE A 184 0.71 -15.08 8.66
CA ILE A 184 -0.05 -15.84 9.65
C ILE A 184 -0.77 -17.08 9.10
N GLY A 185 -0.62 -17.38 7.79
CA GLY A 185 -1.17 -18.55 7.09
C GLY A 185 -2.32 -18.25 6.16
#